data_df74b1c1ced2bc9548704707bfe4145b
#
_entry.id   df74b1c1ced2bc9548704707bfe4145b
#
_cell.length_a   1.000
_cell.length_b   1.000
_cell.length_c   1.000
_cell.angle_alpha   90.00
_cell.angle_beta   90.00
_cell.angle_gamma   90.00
#
_symmetry.space_group_name_H-M   'P 1'
#
loop_
_entity.id
_entity.type
_entity.pdbx_description
1 polymer ?
#
loop_
_entity_poly.entity_id
_entity_poly.type
_entity_poly.pdbx_seq_one_letter_code
_entity_poly.pdbx_strand_id
1 'polypeptide(L)'
;MVKELIRNGGFERGNLDFWKVVFGTVSVVSDVKKRGSYSAKTITGDYDSVKLDSKDYIEVTPFVLYKHTGWYKNVDLTKMQAMAMFYDSNIDRITDADIIIWEKTGAFDWTYCEGWFVTPPEASYMVLGIAGTGTSGKYGYIDSISLQEIDLNRLAVYTKELLKKENFTSTGTFYSDEYFSGVWKYAEFYLNVTSLTGTDPTLDVTIQAYDPSTGLWKDIVVFDQATGAGSQLKVATAGLGWKIRVKYVTGGTITDCDFVVGAVFKR
;
A
#
# COMPACT_ATOMS: atom_id res chain seq x y z
N MET A 1 -18.00 1.45 -15.51
CA MET A 1 -17.52 2.87 -15.49
C MET A 1 -16.75 3.01 -14.20
N VAL A 2 -15.50 3.43 -14.23
CA VAL A 2 -14.72 3.66 -13.00
C VAL A 2 -15.26 4.94 -12.39
N LYS A 3 -15.65 4.91 -11.11
CA LYS A 3 -16.17 6.07 -10.38
C LYS A 3 -15.00 6.83 -9.76
N GLU A 4 -14.76 8.07 -10.21
CA GLU A 4 -13.82 8.98 -9.55
C GLU A 4 -14.47 9.56 -8.29
N LEU A 5 -13.78 9.44 -7.16
CA LEU A 5 -14.29 9.82 -5.84
C LEU A 5 -13.72 11.15 -5.33
N ILE A 6 -12.58 11.60 -5.87
CA ILE A 6 -11.97 12.87 -5.52
C ILE A 6 -12.42 13.95 -6.49
N ARG A 7 -12.96 15.04 -5.95
CA ARG A 7 -13.28 16.23 -6.71
C ARG A 7 -12.13 17.23 -6.61
N ASN A 8 -11.89 17.96 -7.70
CA ASN A 8 -10.84 18.98 -7.78
C ASN A 8 -9.43 18.46 -7.39
N GLY A 9 -9.12 17.22 -7.74
CA GLY A 9 -7.81 16.61 -7.43
C GLY A 9 -6.64 17.25 -8.20
N GLY A 10 -6.92 17.90 -9.33
CA GLY A 10 -5.94 18.69 -10.09
C GLY A 10 -5.90 20.18 -9.71
N PHE A 11 -6.71 20.59 -8.73
CA PHE A 11 -6.84 22.00 -8.28
C PHE A 11 -7.24 22.99 -9.37
N GLU A 12 -7.78 22.52 -10.49
CA GLU A 12 -8.07 23.29 -11.71
C GLU A 12 -9.14 24.39 -11.51
N ARG A 13 -9.82 24.41 -10.37
CA ARG A 13 -10.68 25.53 -9.97
C ARG A 13 -9.92 26.75 -9.41
N GLY A 14 -8.59 26.64 -9.25
CA GLY A 14 -7.76 27.68 -8.66
C GLY A 14 -7.98 27.85 -7.14
N ASN A 15 -8.58 26.87 -6.48
CA ASN A 15 -8.89 26.91 -5.05
C ASN A 15 -8.81 25.50 -4.42
N LEU A 16 -9.04 25.44 -3.08
CA LEU A 16 -9.05 24.21 -2.30
C LEU A 16 -10.48 23.67 -2.08
N ASP A 17 -11.43 23.95 -2.97
CA ASP A 17 -12.76 23.35 -2.89
C ASP A 17 -12.64 21.82 -2.86
N PHE A 18 -13.39 21.19 -1.93
CA PHE A 18 -13.36 19.76 -1.62
C PHE A 18 -12.13 19.26 -0.85
N TRP A 19 -11.27 20.18 -0.41
CA TRP A 19 -10.11 19.90 0.43
C TRP A 19 -10.16 20.69 1.74
N LYS A 20 -9.63 20.09 2.80
CA LYS A 20 -9.52 20.70 4.12
C LYS A 20 -8.07 20.68 4.58
N VAL A 21 -7.50 21.84 4.86
CA VAL A 21 -6.19 21.95 5.51
C VAL A 21 -6.35 21.60 6.98
N VAL A 22 -5.63 20.60 7.45
CA VAL A 22 -5.65 20.12 8.85
C VAL A 22 -4.48 20.71 9.62
N PHE A 23 -3.29 20.66 9.04
CA PHE A 23 -2.06 21.22 9.59
C PHE A 23 -1.27 21.96 8.51
N GLY A 24 -0.40 22.91 8.93
CA GLY A 24 0.45 23.67 8.05
C GLY A 24 -0.32 24.65 7.17
N THR A 25 0.26 24.99 6.05
CA THR A 25 -0.33 25.91 5.05
C THR A 25 -0.39 25.22 3.69
N VAL A 26 -1.53 25.34 3.03
CA VAL A 26 -1.70 24.87 1.65
C VAL A 26 -2.26 25.99 0.80
N SER A 27 -1.65 26.21 -0.35
CA SER A 27 -2.10 27.23 -1.32
C SER A 27 -2.12 26.65 -2.73
N VAL A 28 -3.09 27.07 -3.53
CA VAL A 28 -3.12 26.72 -4.95
C VAL A 28 -2.22 27.69 -5.71
N VAL A 29 -1.37 27.14 -6.56
CA VAL A 29 -0.37 27.90 -7.35
C VAL A 29 -0.44 27.52 -8.83
N SER A 30 0.00 28.43 -9.69
CA SER A 30 -0.01 28.25 -11.15
C SER A 30 1.39 28.22 -11.77
N ASP A 31 2.42 28.55 -11.01
CA ASP A 31 3.81 28.62 -11.45
C ASP A 31 4.53 27.27 -11.43
N VAL A 32 4.16 26.36 -10.54
CA VAL A 32 4.72 25.02 -10.42
C VAL A 32 3.58 23.99 -10.49
N LYS A 33 3.45 23.28 -11.60
CA LYS A 33 2.41 22.30 -11.86
C LYS A 33 2.93 21.13 -12.68
N LYS A 34 2.28 19.99 -12.61
CA LYS A 34 2.59 18.82 -13.44
C LYS A 34 1.65 18.70 -14.62
N ARG A 35 0.36 18.96 -14.40
CA ARG A 35 -0.70 18.94 -15.41
C ARG A 35 -1.63 20.13 -15.26
N GLY A 36 -2.37 20.45 -16.30
CA GLY A 36 -3.36 21.52 -16.26
C GLY A 36 -2.78 22.90 -15.97
N SER A 37 -3.50 23.69 -15.19
CA SER A 37 -3.20 25.10 -14.90
C SER A 37 -2.70 25.34 -13.48
N TYR A 38 -3.00 24.43 -12.54
CA TYR A 38 -2.75 24.62 -11.12
C TYR A 38 -2.21 23.36 -10.45
N SER A 39 -1.59 23.56 -9.29
CA SER A 39 -1.24 22.52 -8.32
C SER A 39 -1.43 23.06 -6.90
N ALA A 40 -1.35 22.21 -5.87
CA ALA A 40 -1.31 22.68 -4.50
C ALA A 40 0.12 22.63 -3.94
N LYS A 41 0.58 23.77 -3.42
CA LYS A 41 1.81 23.90 -2.64
C LYS A 41 1.49 23.65 -1.17
N THR A 42 2.18 22.70 -0.55
CA THR A 42 2.05 22.33 0.86
C THR A 42 3.26 22.80 1.65
N ILE A 43 3.06 23.46 2.78
CA ILE A 43 4.15 24.03 3.60
C ILE A 43 3.94 23.59 5.06
N THR A 44 4.97 23.00 5.68
CA THR A 44 4.94 22.62 7.09
C THR A 44 4.81 23.83 8.00
N GLY A 45 4.00 23.69 9.06
CA GLY A 45 3.77 24.68 10.09
C GLY A 45 4.38 24.28 11.44
N ASP A 46 3.78 24.77 12.53
CA ASP A 46 4.28 24.64 13.91
C ASP A 46 4.41 23.19 14.42
N TYR A 47 3.74 22.23 13.80
CA TYR A 47 3.84 20.80 14.15
C TYR A 47 4.82 20.01 13.28
N ASP A 48 5.75 20.70 12.62
CA ASP A 48 6.69 20.09 11.67
C ASP A 48 6.00 19.20 10.64
N SER A 49 4.76 19.55 10.29
CA SER A 49 3.92 18.80 9.36
C SER A 49 2.97 19.69 8.56
N VAL A 50 2.55 19.18 7.42
CA VAL A 50 1.43 19.70 6.64
C VAL A 50 0.50 18.54 6.30
N LYS A 51 -0.82 18.77 6.38
CA LYS A 51 -1.81 17.76 6.03
C LYS A 51 -3.02 18.39 5.33
N LEU A 52 -3.36 17.82 4.20
CA LEU A 52 -4.51 18.15 3.38
C LEU A 52 -5.41 16.91 3.27
N ASP A 53 -6.62 17.00 3.77
CA ASP A 53 -7.61 15.92 3.74
C ASP A 53 -8.71 16.22 2.72
N SER A 54 -9.34 15.17 2.15
CA SER A 54 -10.63 15.35 1.47
C SER A 54 -11.63 15.97 2.48
N LYS A 55 -12.35 17.01 2.04
CA LYS A 55 -13.23 17.78 2.94
C LYS A 55 -14.41 16.95 3.40
N ASP A 56 -14.97 16.18 2.49
CA ASP A 56 -16.13 15.35 2.75
C ASP A 56 -15.67 13.91 3.06
N TYR A 57 -16.41 13.25 3.94
CA TYR A 57 -16.31 11.82 4.11
C TYR A 57 -16.72 11.12 2.81
N ILE A 58 -15.87 10.29 2.29
CA ILE A 58 -16.13 9.47 1.12
C ILE A 58 -16.84 8.21 1.58
N GLU A 59 -18.08 8.02 1.17
CA GLU A 59 -18.82 6.79 1.46
C GLU A 59 -18.13 5.61 0.80
N VAL A 60 -17.87 4.56 1.56
CA VAL A 60 -17.18 3.35 1.12
C VAL A 60 -17.92 2.09 1.54
N THR A 61 -17.71 1.03 0.79
CA THR A 61 -18.20 -0.31 1.13
C THR A 61 -17.04 -1.13 1.70
N PRO A 62 -17.23 -1.89 2.79
CA PRO A 62 -16.23 -2.82 3.28
C PRO A 62 -15.73 -3.78 2.21
N PHE A 63 -14.44 -4.15 2.29
CA PHE A 63 -13.81 -5.12 1.40
C PHE A 63 -13.77 -4.71 -0.09
N VAL A 64 -13.90 -3.45 -0.38
CA VAL A 64 -13.79 -2.92 -1.76
C VAL A 64 -12.36 -2.43 -2.01
N LEU A 65 -11.83 -2.75 -3.18
CA LEU A 65 -10.52 -2.32 -3.65
C LEU A 65 -10.59 -0.90 -4.20
N TYR A 66 -9.68 -0.06 -3.75
CA TYR A 66 -9.51 1.30 -4.24
C TYR A 66 -8.11 1.49 -4.82
N LYS A 67 -8.04 2.33 -5.83
CA LYS A 67 -6.79 2.79 -6.44
C LYS A 67 -6.64 4.28 -6.21
N HIS A 68 -5.54 4.66 -5.59
CA HIS A 68 -5.09 6.05 -5.51
C HIS A 68 -4.01 6.31 -6.54
N THR A 69 -4.07 7.46 -7.20
CA THR A 69 -2.99 7.98 -8.05
C THR A 69 -2.80 9.47 -7.82
N GLY A 70 -1.61 9.97 -8.11
CA GLY A 70 -1.31 11.39 -8.01
C GLY A 70 0.12 11.71 -8.44
N TRP A 71 0.40 12.99 -8.59
CA TRP A 71 1.74 13.50 -8.81
C TRP A 71 2.20 14.28 -7.60
N TYR A 72 3.41 13.96 -7.15
CA TYR A 72 4.03 14.55 -5.97
C TYR A 72 5.41 15.07 -6.32
N LYS A 73 5.75 16.24 -5.79
CA LYS A 73 7.09 16.82 -5.87
C LYS A 73 7.49 17.26 -4.46
N ASN A 74 8.60 16.74 -3.98
CA ASN A 74 9.16 17.14 -2.70
C ASN A 74 10.39 18.00 -2.91
N VAL A 75 10.35 19.23 -2.42
CA VAL A 75 11.50 20.15 -2.53
C VAL A 75 12.45 19.95 -1.35
N ASP A 76 11.93 19.99 -0.13
CA ASP A 76 12.76 19.94 1.07
C ASP A 76 12.06 19.34 2.33
N LEU A 77 10.88 18.74 2.17
CA LEU A 77 10.26 17.94 3.23
C LEU A 77 11.11 16.70 3.55
N THR A 78 11.03 16.22 4.76
CA THR A 78 11.64 14.93 5.15
C THR A 78 10.98 13.78 4.40
N LYS A 79 9.62 13.82 4.32
CA LYS A 79 8.83 12.85 3.54
C LYS A 79 7.50 13.42 3.07
N MET A 80 6.93 12.78 2.04
CA MET A 80 5.53 12.95 1.64
C MET A 80 4.83 11.60 1.62
N GLN A 81 3.54 11.59 1.96
CA GLN A 81 2.73 10.36 1.99
C GLN A 81 1.28 10.63 1.60
N ALA A 82 0.63 9.60 1.04
CA ALA A 82 -0.81 9.51 0.87
C ALA A 82 -1.36 8.42 1.79
N MET A 83 -2.48 8.68 2.44
CA MET A 83 -3.08 7.78 3.42
C MET A 83 -4.60 7.73 3.31
N ALA A 84 -5.19 6.58 3.60
CA ALA A 84 -6.61 6.40 3.82
C ALA A 84 -6.89 6.25 5.31
N MET A 85 -7.79 7.05 5.82
CA MET A 85 -8.27 7.00 7.21
C MET A 85 -9.73 6.57 7.18
N PHE A 86 -10.10 5.60 8.01
CA PHE A 86 -11.42 4.99 7.97
C PHE A 86 -12.28 5.34 9.18
N TYR A 87 -13.57 5.36 8.93
CA TYR A 87 -14.60 5.68 9.90
C TYR A 87 -15.77 4.71 9.76
N ASP A 88 -16.40 4.37 10.89
CA ASP A 88 -17.57 3.52 10.93
C ASP A 88 -18.86 4.26 10.50
N SER A 89 -20.01 3.62 10.66
CA SER A 89 -21.32 4.21 10.32
C SER A 89 -21.72 5.39 11.20
N ASN A 90 -21.11 5.55 12.37
CA ASN A 90 -21.34 6.67 13.29
C ASN A 90 -20.38 7.83 13.05
N ILE A 91 -19.46 7.69 12.09
CA ILE A 91 -18.36 8.62 11.79
C ILE A 91 -17.32 8.62 12.93
N ASP A 92 -17.24 7.55 13.71
CA ASP A 92 -16.17 7.35 14.66
C ASP A 92 -14.95 6.76 13.94
N ARG A 93 -13.75 7.29 14.24
CA ARG A 93 -12.52 6.81 13.59
C ARG A 93 -12.19 5.39 14.02
N ILE A 94 -11.98 4.52 13.06
CA ILE A 94 -11.51 3.16 13.30
C ILE A 94 -10.02 3.24 13.59
N THR A 95 -9.65 3.08 14.86
CA THR A 95 -8.25 3.09 15.30
C THR A 95 -7.50 1.92 14.69
N ASP A 96 -6.22 2.12 14.35
CA ASP A 96 -5.33 1.14 13.76
C ASP A 96 -5.72 0.61 12.36
N ALA A 97 -6.72 1.25 11.71
CA ALA A 97 -7.14 0.91 10.36
C ALA A 97 -6.55 1.82 9.27
N ASP A 98 -5.79 2.84 9.65
CA ASP A 98 -5.17 3.75 8.68
C ASP A 98 -4.20 3.01 7.77
N ILE A 99 -4.28 3.28 6.48
CA ILE A 99 -3.41 2.68 5.48
C ILE A 99 -2.55 3.76 4.84
N ILE A 100 -1.23 3.63 4.96
CA ILE A 100 -0.30 4.41 4.15
C ILE A 100 -0.33 3.80 2.75
N ILE A 101 -0.92 4.54 1.80
CA ILE A 101 -1.08 4.09 0.41
C ILE A 101 0.24 4.24 -0.34
N TRP A 102 0.97 5.30 -0.04
CA TRP A 102 2.24 5.64 -0.65
C TRP A 102 3.05 6.54 0.26
N GLU A 103 4.35 6.34 0.30
CA GLU A 103 5.29 7.19 1.02
C GLU A 103 6.62 7.29 0.25
N LYS A 104 7.22 8.48 0.27
CA LYS A 104 8.57 8.68 -0.26
C LYS A 104 9.32 9.73 0.57
N THR A 105 10.56 9.41 0.91
CA THR A 105 11.47 10.27 1.69
C THR A 105 12.43 11.06 0.82
N GLY A 106 12.96 12.15 1.38
CA GLY A 106 13.94 13.02 0.73
C GLY A 106 13.36 13.86 -0.41
N ALA A 107 14.17 14.73 -0.98
CA ALA A 107 13.78 15.57 -2.10
C ALA A 107 13.64 14.75 -3.40
N PHE A 108 12.60 15.04 -4.18
CA PHE A 108 12.39 14.43 -5.49
C PHE A 108 11.58 15.36 -6.41
N ASP A 109 11.82 15.26 -7.70
CA ASP A 109 11.01 15.96 -8.70
C ASP A 109 9.68 15.22 -8.93
N TRP A 110 8.79 15.78 -9.74
CA TRP A 110 7.49 15.24 -10.03
C TRP A 110 7.52 13.71 -10.25
N THR A 111 7.05 13.00 -9.26
CA THR A 111 6.98 11.53 -9.23
C THR A 111 5.52 11.11 -9.28
N TYR A 112 5.19 10.20 -10.20
CA TYR A 112 3.88 9.57 -10.23
C TYR A 112 3.78 8.55 -9.11
N CYS A 113 2.72 8.66 -8.35
CA CYS A 113 2.34 7.74 -7.30
C CYS A 113 1.16 6.89 -7.76
N GLU A 114 1.24 5.61 -7.52
CA GLU A 114 0.12 4.68 -7.65
C GLU A 114 0.12 3.76 -6.45
N GLY A 115 -1.01 3.66 -5.77
CA GLY A 115 -1.18 2.77 -4.62
C GLY A 115 -2.57 2.16 -4.60
N TRP A 116 -2.66 0.96 -4.04
CA TRP A 116 -3.88 0.17 -3.97
C TRP A 116 -4.15 -0.21 -2.52
N PHE A 117 -5.40 -0.15 -2.10
CA PHE A 117 -5.79 -0.55 -0.77
C PHE A 117 -7.23 -1.07 -0.77
N VAL A 118 -7.58 -1.79 0.29
CA VAL A 118 -8.92 -2.30 0.49
C VAL A 118 -9.48 -1.74 1.79
N THR A 119 -10.75 -1.40 1.77
CA THR A 119 -11.46 -0.90 2.95
C THR A 119 -11.59 -1.99 4.02
N PRO A 120 -11.33 -1.66 5.29
CA PRO A 120 -11.53 -2.59 6.40
C PRO A 120 -13.01 -2.98 6.58
N PRO A 121 -13.29 -4.07 7.33
CA PRO A 121 -14.63 -4.64 7.44
C PRO A 121 -15.66 -3.72 8.06
N GLU A 122 -15.24 -2.78 8.92
CA GLU A 122 -16.13 -1.89 9.67
C GLU A 122 -16.26 -0.51 9.02
N ALA A 123 -15.52 -0.26 7.92
CA ALA A 123 -15.52 1.04 7.27
C ALA A 123 -16.82 1.32 6.52
N SER A 124 -17.45 2.44 6.86
CA SER A 124 -18.57 3.02 6.13
C SER A 124 -18.15 4.29 5.40
N TYR A 125 -17.11 4.95 5.90
CA TYR A 125 -16.56 6.17 5.33
C TYR A 125 -15.04 6.16 5.36
N MET A 126 -14.44 6.96 4.47
CA MET A 126 -13.02 7.26 4.53
C MET A 126 -12.71 8.72 4.23
N VAL A 127 -11.53 9.15 4.65
CA VAL A 127 -10.91 10.41 4.25
C VAL A 127 -9.58 10.10 3.59
N LEU A 128 -9.37 10.63 2.39
CA LEU A 128 -8.06 10.60 1.75
C LEU A 128 -7.23 11.76 2.27
N GLY A 129 -6.11 11.46 2.91
CA GLY A 129 -5.17 12.44 3.44
C GLY A 129 -3.87 12.45 2.66
N ILE A 130 -3.36 13.66 2.38
CA ILE A 130 -2.01 13.88 1.86
C ILE A 130 -1.23 14.61 2.94
N ALA A 131 -0.10 14.05 3.34
CA ALA A 131 0.71 14.63 4.39
C ALA A 131 2.18 14.78 3.97
N GLY A 132 2.82 15.79 4.54
CA GLY A 132 4.26 16.00 4.49
C GLY A 132 4.81 16.29 5.87
N THR A 133 6.02 15.81 6.17
CA THR A 133 6.73 16.11 7.42
C THR A 133 8.06 16.76 7.13
N GLY A 134 8.53 17.60 8.03
CA GLY A 134 9.78 18.34 7.93
C GLY A 134 9.73 19.53 8.87
N THR A 135 10.85 20.15 9.21
CA THR A 135 10.88 21.36 10.03
C THR A 135 10.01 22.47 9.41
N SER A 136 9.52 23.39 10.24
CA SER A 136 8.64 24.49 9.81
C SER A 136 9.18 25.22 8.57
N GLY A 137 8.31 25.54 7.64
CA GLY A 137 8.61 26.25 6.40
C GLY A 137 9.07 25.36 5.23
N LYS A 138 9.27 24.06 5.44
CA LYS A 138 9.58 23.10 4.37
C LYS A 138 8.37 22.84 3.50
N TYR A 139 8.57 22.54 2.21
CA TYR A 139 7.44 22.48 1.28
C TYR A 139 7.58 21.43 0.17
N GLY A 140 6.44 21.08 -0.39
CA GLY A 140 6.28 20.23 -1.56
C GLY A 140 5.06 20.65 -2.37
N TYR A 141 4.79 19.89 -3.43
CA TYR A 141 3.65 20.12 -4.33
C TYR A 141 2.91 18.84 -4.61
N ILE A 142 1.62 18.95 -4.80
CA ILE A 142 0.73 17.84 -5.20
C ILE A 142 -0.15 18.25 -6.37
N ASP A 143 -0.44 17.32 -7.25
CA ASP A 143 -1.24 17.56 -8.46
C ASP A 143 -1.91 16.29 -8.96
N SER A 144 -3.05 16.46 -9.63
CA SER A 144 -3.78 15.36 -10.30
C SER A 144 -4.10 14.17 -9.39
N ILE A 145 -4.56 14.45 -8.18
CA ILE A 145 -4.96 13.45 -7.20
C ILE A 145 -6.26 12.78 -7.67
N SER A 146 -6.26 11.46 -7.68
CA SER A 146 -7.40 10.62 -8.05
C SER A 146 -7.56 9.49 -7.06
N LEU A 147 -8.80 9.15 -6.77
CA LEU A 147 -9.18 7.98 -5.99
C LEU A 147 -10.35 7.29 -6.68
N GLN A 148 -10.17 6.05 -7.02
CA GLN A 148 -11.12 5.29 -7.82
C GLN A 148 -11.51 4.00 -7.11
N GLU A 149 -12.80 3.75 -7.07
CA GLU A 149 -13.33 2.43 -6.71
C GLU A 149 -13.08 1.48 -7.89
N ILE A 150 -12.50 0.33 -7.60
CA ILE A 150 -12.19 -0.69 -8.59
C ILE A 150 -13.27 -1.77 -8.56
N ASP A 151 -14.03 -1.82 -9.64
CA ASP A 151 -14.97 -2.92 -9.85
C ASP A 151 -14.19 -4.23 -10.08
N LEU A 152 -14.06 -5.01 -9.02
CA LEU A 152 -13.35 -6.29 -9.03
C LEU A 152 -14.03 -7.33 -9.95
N ASN A 153 -15.30 -7.14 -10.33
CA ASN A 153 -15.94 -8.01 -11.33
C ASN A 153 -15.28 -7.88 -12.71
N ARG A 154 -14.52 -6.80 -12.93
CA ARG A 154 -13.73 -6.59 -14.15
C ARG A 154 -12.27 -7.06 -14.01
N LEU A 155 -11.79 -7.28 -12.77
CA LEU A 155 -10.47 -7.84 -12.50
C LEU A 155 -10.62 -9.34 -12.22
N ALA A 156 -10.67 -10.15 -13.29
CA ALA A 156 -10.73 -11.61 -13.13
C ALA A 156 -9.47 -12.19 -12.48
N VAL A 157 -8.34 -11.48 -12.58
CA VAL A 157 -7.02 -11.90 -12.09
C VAL A 157 -6.20 -10.70 -11.63
N TYR A 158 -5.56 -10.83 -10.47
CA TYR A 158 -4.61 -9.85 -9.94
C TYR A 158 -3.30 -10.53 -9.58
N THR A 159 -2.19 -10.03 -10.12
CA THR A 159 -0.85 -10.56 -9.82
C THR A 159 -0.12 -9.64 -8.86
N LYS A 160 0.52 -10.21 -7.85
CA LYS A 160 1.28 -9.47 -6.84
C LYS A 160 2.59 -10.19 -6.51
N GLU A 161 3.70 -9.46 -6.50
CA GLU A 161 4.92 -9.88 -5.82
C GLU A 161 4.71 -9.67 -4.31
N LEU A 162 4.82 -10.73 -3.53
CA LEU A 162 4.61 -10.69 -2.08
C LEU A 162 5.93 -10.49 -1.32
N LEU A 163 7.01 -11.05 -1.85
CA LEU A 163 8.33 -10.97 -1.24
C LEU A 163 9.40 -11.17 -2.30
N LYS A 164 10.43 -10.33 -2.27
CA LYS A 164 11.68 -10.54 -3.00
C LYS A 164 12.85 -10.45 -2.04
N LYS A 165 13.77 -11.39 -2.10
CA LYS A 165 15.05 -11.37 -1.38
C LYS A 165 16.18 -11.58 -2.38
N GLU A 166 17.23 -10.78 -2.22
CA GLU A 166 18.45 -10.82 -3.02
C GLU A 166 19.66 -10.73 -2.08
N ASN A 167 20.69 -11.52 -2.34
CA ASN A 167 21.91 -11.59 -1.54
C ASN A 167 21.64 -11.83 -0.04
N PHE A 168 20.62 -12.62 0.28
CA PHE A 168 20.20 -12.86 1.65
C PHE A 168 21.06 -13.98 2.29
N THR A 169 21.69 -13.69 3.43
CA THR A 169 22.65 -14.60 4.05
C THR A 169 22.31 -14.97 5.51
N SER A 170 21.22 -14.42 6.05
CA SER A 170 20.83 -14.68 7.44
C SER A 170 20.06 -15.99 7.58
N THR A 171 20.23 -16.66 8.72
CA THR A 171 19.46 -17.86 9.09
C THR A 171 18.44 -17.54 10.18
N GLY A 172 17.30 -18.24 10.16
CA GLY A 172 16.22 -18.05 11.15
C GLY A 172 14.85 -17.97 10.52
N THR A 173 13.90 -17.44 11.27
CA THR A 173 12.51 -17.25 10.86
C THR A 173 12.24 -15.77 10.60
N PHE A 174 11.66 -15.48 9.42
CA PHE A 174 11.39 -14.13 8.94
C PHE A 174 10.00 -14.03 8.37
N TYR A 175 9.49 -12.80 8.23
CA TYR A 175 8.17 -12.51 7.69
C TYR A 175 8.24 -11.37 6.67
N SER A 176 7.38 -11.42 5.66
CA SER A 176 7.13 -10.28 4.76
C SER A 176 6.22 -9.24 5.43
N ASP A 177 6.01 -8.13 4.73
CA ASP A 177 4.87 -7.26 5.00
C ASP A 177 3.55 -8.03 4.85
N GLU A 178 2.48 -7.47 5.43
CA GLU A 178 1.13 -8.02 5.33
C GLU A 178 0.46 -7.51 4.04
N TYR A 179 -0.26 -8.40 3.36
CA TYR A 179 -0.99 -8.10 2.14
C TYR A 179 -2.46 -8.42 2.32
N PHE A 180 -3.31 -7.52 1.87
CA PHE A 180 -4.75 -7.73 1.92
C PHE A 180 -5.20 -8.75 0.87
N SER A 181 -5.99 -9.75 1.31
CA SER A 181 -6.48 -10.86 0.48
C SER A 181 -7.99 -11.09 0.55
N GLY A 182 -8.69 -10.39 1.44
CA GLY A 182 -10.08 -10.68 1.81
C GLY A 182 -11.15 -10.59 0.74
N VAL A 183 -10.82 -10.07 -0.46
CA VAL A 183 -11.75 -9.99 -1.59
C VAL A 183 -11.62 -11.14 -2.60
N TRP A 184 -10.61 -12.00 -2.42
CA TRP A 184 -10.30 -13.07 -3.35
C TRP A 184 -10.75 -14.41 -2.81
N LYS A 185 -11.29 -15.27 -3.70
CA LYS A 185 -11.74 -16.62 -3.29
C LYS A 185 -10.59 -17.59 -3.19
N TYR A 186 -9.64 -17.50 -4.10
CA TYR A 186 -8.47 -18.36 -4.14
C TYR A 186 -7.29 -17.64 -4.80
N ALA A 187 -6.11 -18.22 -4.60
CA ALA A 187 -4.90 -17.73 -5.23
C ALA A 187 -3.99 -18.89 -5.62
N GLU A 188 -3.23 -18.66 -6.67
CA GLU A 188 -2.05 -19.46 -7.03
C GLU A 188 -0.83 -18.73 -6.50
N PHE A 189 -0.03 -19.42 -5.70
CA PHE A 189 1.22 -18.90 -5.16
C PHE A 189 2.39 -19.58 -5.83
N TYR A 190 3.38 -18.80 -6.22
CA TYR A 190 4.61 -19.31 -6.79
C TYR A 190 5.81 -18.87 -5.97
N LEU A 191 6.73 -19.79 -5.80
CA LEU A 191 8.06 -19.59 -5.25
C LEU A 191 9.05 -19.80 -6.37
N ASN A 192 9.94 -18.86 -6.60
CA ASN A 192 11.07 -19.00 -7.51
C ASN A 192 12.37 -18.73 -6.74
N VAL A 193 13.16 -19.75 -6.54
CA VAL A 193 14.50 -19.67 -5.93
C VAL A 193 15.51 -19.63 -7.05
N THR A 194 16.22 -18.53 -7.21
CA THR A 194 17.23 -18.34 -8.25
C THR A 194 18.64 -18.67 -7.78
N SER A 195 18.90 -18.51 -6.48
CA SER A 195 20.14 -18.94 -5.82
C SER A 195 19.84 -19.45 -4.41
N LEU A 196 20.47 -20.55 -4.00
CA LEU A 196 20.50 -21.03 -2.62
C LEU A 196 21.78 -21.81 -2.43
N THR A 197 22.79 -21.20 -1.81
CA THR A 197 24.14 -21.75 -1.65
C THR A 197 24.61 -21.67 -0.22
N GLY A 198 25.55 -22.57 0.13
CA GLY A 198 26.09 -22.66 1.49
C GLY A 198 26.44 -24.09 1.89
N THR A 199 26.48 -24.36 3.21
CA THR A 199 26.64 -25.72 3.74
C THR A 199 25.26 -26.18 4.27
N ASP A 200 24.71 -27.24 3.63
CA ASP A 200 23.38 -27.79 3.90
C ASP A 200 22.28 -26.68 3.93
N PRO A 201 22.24 -25.81 2.91
CA PRO A 201 21.33 -24.69 2.91
C PRO A 201 19.87 -25.17 2.70
N THR A 202 18.95 -24.62 3.47
CA THR A 202 17.51 -24.89 3.34
C THR A 202 16.70 -23.62 3.33
N LEU A 203 15.60 -23.62 2.58
CA LEU A 203 14.60 -22.56 2.56
C LEU A 203 13.20 -23.19 2.64
N ASP A 204 12.49 -22.94 3.73
CA ASP A 204 11.09 -23.28 3.90
C ASP A 204 10.24 -22.02 3.74
N VAL A 205 9.25 -22.05 2.85
CA VAL A 205 8.36 -20.91 2.61
C VAL A 205 6.92 -21.32 2.86
N THR A 206 6.20 -20.49 3.59
CA THR A 206 4.80 -20.70 3.97
C THR A 206 4.01 -19.42 3.75
N ILE A 207 2.82 -19.54 3.16
CA ILE A 207 1.86 -18.45 3.12
C ILE A 207 0.94 -18.60 4.34
N GLN A 208 0.84 -17.53 5.12
CA GLN A 208 -0.03 -17.48 6.28
C GLN A 208 -1.20 -16.54 6.04
N ALA A 209 -2.39 -16.92 6.47
CA ALA A 209 -3.59 -16.08 6.51
C ALA A 209 -3.89 -15.64 7.94
N TYR A 210 -4.30 -14.39 8.10
CA TYR A 210 -4.76 -13.85 9.37
C TYR A 210 -6.25 -14.13 9.58
N ASP A 211 -6.56 -14.71 10.73
CA ASP A 211 -7.92 -14.93 11.19
C ASP A 211 -8.29 -13.85 12.21
N PRO A 212 -9.11 -12.85 11.83
CA PRO A 212 -9.46 -11.75 12.73
C PRO A 212 -10.29 -12.18 13.94
N SER A 213 -10.99 -13.33 13.86
CA SER A 213 -11.82 -13.84 14.97
C SER A 213 -10.99 -14.40 16.12
N THR A 214 -9.80 -14.91 15.81
CA THR A 214 -8.88 -15.49 16.80
C THR A 214 -7.63 -14.65 17.04
N GLY A 215 -7.35 -13.66 16.17
CA GLY A 215 -6.12 -12.88 16.19
C GLY A 215 -4.88 -13.69 15.78
N LEU A 216 -5.04 -14.86 15.16
CA LEU A 216 -3.94 -15.77 14.86
C LEU A 216 -3.65 -15.87 13.37
N TRP A 217 -2.38 -16.13 13.06
CA TRP A 217 -1.91 -16.47 11.72
C TRP A 217 -1.96 -18.00 11.54
N LYS A 218 -2.57 -18.46 10.46
CA LYS A 218 -2.69 -19.88 10.09
C LYS A 218 -1.98 -20.14 8.77
N ASP A 219 -1.24 -21.24 8.70
CA ASP A 219 -0.59 -21.68 7.47
C ASP A 219 -1.65 -22.15 6.47
N ILE A 220 -1.69 -21.57 5.28
CA ILE A 220 -2.66 -21.90 4.22
C ILE A 220 -2.01 -22.53 3.01
N VAL A 221 -0.73 -22.25 2.75
CA VAL A 221 0.07 -22.91 1.73
C VAL A 221 1.49 -23.12 2.28
N VAL A 222 1.98 -24.34 2.17
CA VAL A 222 3.37 -24.71 2.52
C VAL A 222 4.04 -25.19 1.25
N PHE A 223 5.12 -24.54 0.86
CA PHE A 223 5.98 -25.01 -0.24
C PHE A 223 6.87 -26.17 0.23
N ASP A 224 7.28 -26.99 -0.68
CA ASP A 224 8.26 -28.02 -0.38
C ASP A 224 9.60 -27.34 -0.06
N GLN A 225 10.36 -27.89 0.90
CA GLN A 225 11.65 -27.31 1.28
C GLN A 225 12.57 -27.23 0.07
N ALA A 226 13.11 -26.05 -0.18
CA ALA A 226 14.13 -25.86 -1.20
C ALA A 226 15.53 -26.11 -0.59
N THR A 227 16.36 -26.83 -1.31
CA THR A 227 17.80 -27.07 -1.00
C THR A 227 18.71 -26.58 -2.14
N GLY A 228 18.16 -25.87 -3.11
CA GLY A 228 18.83 -25.29 -4.26
C GLY A 228 17.86 -24.47 -5.10
N ALA A 229 18.33 -23.99 -6.24
CA ALA A 229 17.51 -23.25 -7.18
C ALA A 229 16.36 -24.11 -7.75
N GLY A 230 15.21 -23.48 -7.96
CA GLY A 230 14.01 -24.16 -8.49
C GLY A 230 12.77 -23.31 -8.35
N SER A 231 11.68 -23.78 -8.96
CA SER A 231 10.38 -23.09 -8.91
C SER A 231 9.28 -24.04 -8.49
N GLN A 232 8.33 -23.53 -7.72
CA GLN A 232 7.18 -24.28 -7.25
C GLN A 232 5.90 -23.44 -7.42
N LEU A 233 4.79 -24.12 -7.72
CA LEU A 233 3.46 -23.54 -7.77
C LEU A 233 2.56 -24.31 -6.79
N LYS A 234 1.85 -23.60 -5.95
CA LYS A 234 0.85 -24.13 -5.02
C LYS A 234 -0.45 -23.33 -5.12
N VAL A 235 -1.57 -23.97 -4.87
CA VAL A 235 -2.89 -23.34 -4.98
C VAL A 235 -3.56 -23.33 -3.62
N ALA A 236 -4.09 -22.18 -3.22
CA ALA A 236 -5.02 -22.07 -2.10
C ALA A 236 -6.42 -21.76 -2.64
N THR A 237 -7.37 -22.68 -2.39
CA THR A 237 -8.76 -22.58 -2.85
C THR A 237 -9.74 -22.11 -1.79
N ALA A 238 -9.29 -22.02 -0.55
CA ALA A 238 -10.09 -21.57 0.59
C ALA A 238 -9.17 -20.95 1.65
N GLY A 239 -9.74 -20.10 2.49
CA GLY A 239 -9.05 -19.60 3.68
C GLY A 239 -7.97 -18.56 3.44
N LEU A 240 -8.06 -17.79 2.36
CA LEU A 240 -7.13 -16.65 2.14
C LEU A 240 -7.20 -15.62 3.28
N GLY A 241 -8.27 -15.66 4.09
CA GLY A 241 -8.45 -14.74 5.21
C GLY A 241 -8.55 -13.28 4.78
N TRP A 242 -8.47 -12.39 5.73
CA TRP A 242 -8.47 -10.95 5.47
C TRP A 242 -7.11 -10.44 4.99
N LYS A 243 -6.04 -10.92 5.61
CA LYS A 243 -4.66 -10.58 5.26
C LYS A 243 -3.85 -11.86 5.09
N ILE A 244 -2.83 -11.79 4.24
CA ILE A 244 -1.81 -12.83 4.12
C ILE A 244 -0.42 -12.23 4.33
N ARG A 245 0.53 -13.08 4.70
CA ARG A 245 1.96 -12.78 4.71
C ARG A 245 2.76 -14.00 4.28
N VAL A 246 4.00 -13.77 3.89
CA VAL A 246 4.99 -14.84 3.67
C VAL A 246 5.78 -15.02 4.96
N LYS A 247 5.79 -16.24 5.50
CA LYS A 247 6.75 -16.69 6.51
C LYS A 247 7.82 -17.49 5.78
N TYR A 248 9.08 -17.22 6.03
CA TYR A 248 10.17 -18.03 5.49
C TYR A 248 11.20 -18.36 6.57
N VAL A 249 11.75 -19.57 6.49
CA VAL A 249 12.75 -20.09 7.42
C VAL A 249 13.95 -20.54 6.61
N THR A 250 15.09 -20.05 6.95
CA THR A 250 16.36 -20.44 6.35
C THR A 250 17.19 -21.24 7.36
N GLY A 251 17.78 -22.36 6.94
CA GLY A 251 18.57 -23.25 7.75
C GLY A 251 19.93 -23.57 7.11
N GLY A 252 20.80 -24.23 7.87
CA GLY A 252 22.17 -24.46 7.46
C GLY A 252 23.03 -23.21 7.50
N THR A 253 24.13 -23.19 6.77
CA THR A 253 24.92 -21.97 6.55
C THR A 253 24.56 -21.41 5.18
N ILE A 254 24.01 -20.22 5.13
CA ILE A 254 23.63 -19.55 3.88
C ILE A 254 24.74 -18.59 3.46
N THR A 255 25.29 -18.78 2.27
CA THR A 255 26.24 -17.84 1.66
C THR A 255 25.58 -16.93 0.62
N ASP A 256 24.47 -17.40 0.01
CA ASP A 256 23.63 -16.62 -0.86
C ASP A 256 22.25 -17.26 -0.99
N CYS A 257 21.19 -16.44 -0.92
CA CYS A 257 19.80 -16.89 -1.10
C CYS A 257 19.00 -15.80 -1.80
N ASP A 258 18.68 -16.07 -3.07
CA ASP A 258 17.86 -15.20 -3.91
C ASP A 258 16.54 -15.91 -4.24
N PHE A 259 15.43 -15.31 -3.87
CA PHE A 259 14.11 -15.85 -4.17
C PHE A 259 13.02 -14.80 -4.27
N VAL A 260 11.97 -15.14 -4.98
CA VAL A 260 10.75 -14.35 -5.13
C VAL A 260 9.54 -15.22 -4.79
N VAL A 261 8.64 -14.66 -4.01
CA VAL A 261 7.30 -15.23 -3.75
C VAL A 261 6.27 -14.30 -4.36
N GLY A 262 5.42 -14.81 -5.21
CA GLY A 262 4.34 -14.06 -5.80
C GLY A 262 3.01 -14.80 -5.72
N ALA A 263 1.92 -14.09 -6.06
CA ALA A 263 0.58 -14.64 -6.08
C ALA A 263 -0.20 -14.15 -7.30
N VAL A 264 -1.05 -15.04 -7.81
CA VAL A 264 -2.09 -14.74 -8.79
C VAL A 264 -3.42 -14.96 -8.10
N PHE A 265 -4.05 -13.88 -7.69
CA PHE A 265 -5.36 -13.90 -7.03
C PHE A 265 -6.46 -14.02 -8.07
N LYS A 266 -7.48 -14.84 -7.76
CA LYS A 266 -8.63 -15.12 -8.61
C LYS A 266 -9.92 -15.02 -7.79
N ARG A 267 -11.00 -14.65 -8.45
CA ARG A 267 -12.33 -14.45 -7.86
C ARG A 267 -13.26 -15.63 -8.10
#